data_f53b7ab38bd6b32a9800ecbc7eb09810
#
_entry.id   f53b7ab38bd6b32a9800ecbc7eb09810
#
_cell.length_a   1.000
_cell.length_b   1.000
_cell.length_c   1.000
_cell.angle_alpha   90.00
_cell.angle_beta   90.00
_cell.angle_gamma   90.00
#
_symmetry.space_group_name_H-M   'P 1'
#
loop_
_entity.id
_entity.type
_entity.pdbx_description
1 polymer ?
#
loop_
_entity_poly.entity_id
_entity_poly.type
_entity_poly.pdbx_seq_one_letter_code
_entity_poly.pdbx_strand_id
1 'polypeptide(L)'
;MTGKILLTMAAVALSASFGLRAQDGTTAYNFLNISPSSHVYGLGGHNISLIDDDVNLTEQNPALLGPEVEKQVALNYMRYIGDCNFMGARYGMRINDHSAWAAGVQYFGYGSMTATDVEGNITGSFSANDIAFSATYSHDISDNWRGGITMKFMTSNYESYSAMAIAADLGVNYYNPESDFSASLVLKNLGGQVKKFNEKYDKLPWDIQLGITKGLSDVPFRLSVTATNLNKWKLPYLKRSDDNSTTSPLQVKDSFTSNLFRHLVFAGEYTPTERIYLGLGYNYKTRTDMSTYSRNLLSGFSLAAGMKVRGFGFGVALAQPHSGATTFMLNITTNINELLR
;
A
#
# COMPACT_ATOMS: atom_id res chain seq x y z
N MET A 1 5.62 36.36 6.53
CA MET A 1 4.49 35.89 7.38
C MET A 1 4.13 34.39 7.14
N THR A 2 4.41 33.84 6.02
CA THR A 2 4.06 32.43 5.61
C THR A 2 4.82 31.35 6.37
N GLY A 3 6.08 31.54 6.75
CA GLY A 3 6.87 30.51 7.45
C GLY A 3 6.44 30.22 8.89
N LYS A 4 5.85 31.19 9.58
CA LYS A 4 5.37 31.01 10.97
C LYS A 4 4.05 30.21 11.02
N ILE A 5 3.21 30.31 10.00
CA ILE A 5 1.94 29.61 9.90
C ILE A 5 2.18 28.13 9.60
N LEU A 6 3.16 27.79 8.76
CA LEU A 6 3.54 26.40 8.48
C LEU A 6 4.12 25.70 9.74
N LEU A 7 4.93 26.40 10.53
CA LEU A 7 5.51 25.85 11.77
C LEU A 7 4.45 25.61 12.85
N THR A 8 3.45 26.52 12.95
CA THR A 8 2.33 26.33 13.89
C THR A 8 1.38 25.21 13.48
N MET A 9 1.12 25.03 12.19
CA MET A 9 0.32 23.89 11.72
C MET A 9 1.03 22.54 11.94
N ALA A 10 2.35 22.48 11.76
CA ALA A 10 3.15 21.29 12.08
C ALA A 10 3.17 21.00 13.59
N ALA A 11 3.25 22.03 14.44
CA ALA A 11 3.25 21.87 15.90
C ALA A 11 1.88 21.44 16.45
N VAL A 12 0.76 21.89 15.86
CA VAL A 12 -0.60 21.48 16.22
C VAL A 12 -0.87 20.03 15.80
N ALA A 13 -0.32 19.57 14.66
CA ALA A 13 -0.41 18.19 14.23
C ALA A 13 0.37 17.21 15.15
N LEU A 14 1.47 17.67 15.78
CA LEU A 14 2.26 16.86 16.71
C LEU A 14 1.69 16.77 18.12
N SER A 15 0.77 17.66 18.53
CA SER A 15 0.20 17.67 19.87
C SER A 15 -1.09 16.86 20.04
N ALA A 16 -1.64 16.30 18.96
CA ALA A 16 -2.83 15.46 19.01
C ALA A 16 -2.47 14.00 19.32
N SER A 17 -2.62 13.65 20.58
CA SER A 17 -2.87 12.28 21.11
C SER A 17 -1.70 11.31 21.27
N PHE A 18 -0.94 11.47 22.34
CA PHE A 18 -0.28 10.35 23.02
C PHE A 18 -1.28 9.61 23.91
N GLY A 19 -2.01 8.65 23.36
CA GLY A 19 -2.99 7.87 24.15
C GLY A 19 -3.50 6.61 23.46
N LEU A 20 -2.93 6.18 22.34
CA LEU A 20 -3.46 5.06 21.57
C LEU A 20 -2.56 3.83 21.68
N ARG A 21 -3.00 2.85 22.48
CA ARG A 21 -2.50 1.47 22.40
C ARG A 21 -3.11 0.86 21.13
N ALA A 22 -2.37 0.84 20.02
CA ALA A 22 -2.77 0.15 18.81
C ALA A 22 -2.24 -1.28 18.86
N GLN A 23 -3.14 -2.26 18.97
CA GLN A 23 -2.86 -3.64 18.58
C GLN A 23 -3.14 -3.78 17.08
N ASP A 24 -2.31 -4.52 16.33
CA ASP A 24 -2.66 -4.96 14.98
C ASP A 24 -3.96 -5.78 15.06
N GLY A 25 -4.89 -5.53 14.12
CA GLY A 25 -6.22 -6.12 14.14
C GLY A 25 -7.31 -5.28 14.81
N THR A 26 -6.99 -4.06 15.27
CA THR A 26 -7.96 -3.11 15.86
C THR A 26 -8.46 -2.05 14.89
N THR A 27 -8.10 -2.15 13.61
CA THR A 27 -8.50 -1.21 12.55
C THR A 27 -9.43 -1.88 11.54
N ALA A 28 -10.41 -1.13 11.07
CA ALA A 28 -11.23 -1.47 9.91
C ALA A 28 -10.55 -1.00 8.62
N TYR A 29 -11.09 -1.40 7.46
CA TYR A 29 -10.62 -0.98 6.14
C TYR A 29 -9.14 -1.34 5.84
N ASN A 30 -8.65 -2.48 6.35
CA ASN A 30 -7.26 -2.91 6.17
C ASN A 30 -6.90 -3.18 4.70
N PHE A 31 -7.86 -3.34 3.80
CA PHE A 31 -7.64 -3.46 2.36
C PHE A 31 -6.94 -2.22 1.76
N LEU A 32 -7.02 -1.05 2.41
CA LEU A 32 -6.28 0.17 2.03
C LEU A 32 -4.75 0.01 2.12
N ASN A 33 -4.26 -1.00 2.83
CA ASN A 33 -2.83 -1.32 2.90
C ASN A 33 -2.36 -2.19 1.73
N ILE A 34 -3.28 -2.69 0.90
CA ILE A 34 -2.95 -3.47 -0.29
C ILE A 34 -2.57 -2.51 -1.41
N SER A 35 -1.37 -2.65 -1.97
CA SER A 35 -0.96 -1.86 -3.12
C SER A 35 -1.73 -2.27 -4.37
N PRO A 36 -2.33 -1.33 -5.15
CA PRO A 36 -2.92 -1.63 -6.44
C PRO A 36 -1.89 -1.76 -7.57
N SER A 37 -0.63 -1.39 -7.33
CA SER A 37 0.47 -1.58 -8.28
C SER A 37 1.12 -2.94 -8.07
N SER A 38 1.14 -3.80 -9.10
CA SER A 38 1.89 -5.05 -9.08
C SER A 38 3.38 -4.81 -8.90
N HIS A 39 3.90 -3.71 -9.44
CA HIS A 39 5.29 -3.30 -9.25
C HIS A 39 5.61 -3.15 -7.76
N VAL A 40 4.87 -2.30 -7.05
CA VAL A 40 5.06 -2.09 -5.61
C VAL A 40 4.71 -3.34 -4.80
N TYR A 41 3.66 -4.09 -5.20
CA TYR A 41 3.27 -5.31 -4.50
C TYR A 41 4.41 -6.34 -4.50
N GLY A 42 5.12 -6.50 -5.63
CA GLY A 42 6.28 -7.35 -5.73
C GLY A 42 7.57 -6.78 -5.09
N LEU A 43 7.60 -5.50 -4.74
CA LEU A 43 8.67 -4.86 -3.97
C LEU A 43 8.39 -4.85 -2.45
N GLY A 44 7.64 -5.83 -1.93
CA GLY A 44 7.34 -5.96 -0.50
C GLY A 44 6.03 -5.32 -0.05
N GLY A 45 5.20 -4.84 -1.00
CA GLY A 45 3.89 -4.24 -0.75
C GLY A 45 3.91 -2.76 -0.40
N HIS A 46 5.07 -2.20 -0.09
CA HIS A 46 5.26 -0.80 0.28
C HIS A 46 6.50 -0.21 -0.37
N ASN A 47 6.31 0.75 -1.26
CA ASN A 47 7.36 1.61 -1.78
C ASN A 47 6.74 2.98 -2.10
N ILE A 48 7.16 4.00 -1.38
CA ILE A 48 6.61 5.36 -1.48
C ILE A 48 7.54 6.34 -2.21
N SER A 49 8.69 5.87 -2.66
CA SER A 49 9.75 6.68 -3.31
C SER A 49 10.17 6.14 -4.68
N LEU A 50 9.46 5.15 -5.21
CA LEU A 50 9.70 4.62 -6.56
C LEU A 50 9.23 5.63 -7.60
N ILE A 51 10.15 6.10 -8.44
CA ILE A 51 9.84 6.98 -9.58
C ILE A 51 9.56 6.14 -10.81
N ASP A 52 8.33 6.16 -11.29
CA ASP A 52 7.86 5.51 -12.51
C ASP A 52 6.64 6.29 -13.04
N ASP A 53 6.26 6.06 -14.28
CA ASP A 53 5.10 6.65 -14.94
C ASP A 53 3.78 5.86 -14.72
N ASP A 54 3.72 4.96 -13.74
CA ASP A 54 2.52 4.18 -13.36
C ASP A 54 1.59 5.00 -12.44
N VAL A 55 0.41 5.34 -12.94
CA VAL A 55 -0.62 6.07 -12.17
C VAL A 55 -1.04 5.35 -10.87
N ASN A 56 -0.84 4.03 -10.77
CA ASN A 56 -1.15 3.27 -9.55
C ASN A 56 -0.23 3.62 -8.36
N LEU A 57 0.96 4.20 -8.61
CA LEU A 57 1.88 4.63 -7.55
C LEU A 57 1.29 5.71 -6.65
N THR A 58 0.29 6.45 -7.14
CA THR A 58 -0.41 7.50 -6.40
C THR A 58 -1.08 7.00 -5.11
N GLU A 59 -1.47 5.71 -5.04
CA GLU A 59 -1.98 5.10 -3.82
C GLU A 59 -0.89 4.85 -2.76
N GLN A 60 0.36 4.77 -3.17
CA GLN A 60 1.47 4.68 -2.23
C GLN A 60 1.85 6.06 -1.70
N ASN A 61 1.95 7.02 -2.61
CA ASN A 61 2.31 8.40 -2.30
C ASN A 61 1.69 9.34 -3.35
N PRO A 62 0.80 10.26 -2.96
CA PRO A 62 0.21 11.21 -3.90
C PRO A 62 1.24 12.10 -4.62
N ALA A 63 2.43 12.31 -4.01
CA ALA A 63 3.52 13.07 -4.63
C ALA A 63 4.28 12.29 -5.72
N LEU A 64 3.96 11.01 -5.97
CA LEU A 64 4.50 10.26 -7.12
C LEU A 64 3.68 10.48 -8.39
N LEU A 65 2.53 11.15 -8.32
CA LEU A 65 1.78 11.56 -9.48
C LEU A 65 2.47 12.74 -10.15
N GLY A 66 2.96 12.58 -11.36
CA GLY A 66 3.61 13.62 -12.09
C GLY A 66 2.91 14.00 -13.40
N PRO A 67 3.30 15.12 -14.03
CA PRO A 67 2.78 15.54 -15.33
C PRO A 67 3.13 14.58 -16.48
N GLU A 68 4.04 13.64 -16.27
CA GLU A 68 4.34 12.51 -17.16
C GLU A 68 3.14 11.57 -17.34
N VAL A 69 2.23 11.51 -16.36
CA VAL A 69 0.99 10.74 -16.43
C VAL A 69 -0.04 11.52 -17.24
N GLU A 70 -0.11 11.24 -18.56
CA GLU A 70 -1.03 11.92 -19.49
C GLU A 70 -2.09 10.95 -19.99
N LYS A 71 -3.35 11.13 -19.57
CA LYS A 71 -4.50 10.29 -19.96
C LYS A 71 -4.23 8.79 -19.80
N GLN A 72 -3.56 8.42 -18.72
CA GLN A 72 -3.25 7.04 -18.42
C GLN A 72 -4.41 6.37 -17.72
N VAL A 73 -4.78 5.18 -18.17
CA VAL A 73 -5.71 4.27 -17.50
C VAL A 73 -4.90 3.09 -16.98
N ALA A 74 -5.18 2.71 -15.74
CA ALA A 74 -4.62 1.52 -15.11
C ALA A 74 -5.73 0.63 -14.58
N LEU A 75 -5.61 -0.67 -14.82
CA LEU A 75 -6.47 -1.71 -14.28
C LEU A 75 -5.62 -2.69 -13.51
N ASN A 76 -6.12 -3.15 -12.37
CA ASN A 76 -5.47 -4.18 -11.58
C ASN A 76 -6.47 -5.24 -11.12
N TYR A 77 -5.96 -6.47 -11.00
CA TYR A 77 -6.68 -7.60 -10.44
C TYR A 77 -5.73 -8.45 -9.62
N MET A 78 -6.15 -8.85 -8.43
CA MET A 78 -5.40 -9.78 -7.59
C MET A 78 -6.34 -10.82 -6.98
N ARG A 79 -5.98 -12.09 -7.14
CA ARG A 79 -6.52 -13.14 -6.29
C ARG A 79 -5.73 -13.12 -4.98
N TYR A 80 -6.42 -12.76 -3.91
CA TYR A 80 -5.85 -12.69 -2.57
C TYR A 80 -5.94 -14.05 -1.86
N ILE A 81 -6.12 -14.10 -0.57
CA ILE A 81 -6.18 -15.33 0.22
C ILE A 81 -7.60 -15.90 0.17
N GLY A 82 -7.73 -17.23 0.01
CA GLY A 82 -9.03 -17.88 -0.11
C GLY A 82 -9.78 -17.43 -1.36
N ASP A 83 -11.06 -17.07 -1.21
CA ASP A 83 -11.91 -16.57 -2.28
C ASP A 83 -11.93 -15.03 -2.37
N CYS A 84 -11.04 -14.35 -1.61
CA CYS A 84 -10.94 -12.90 -1.64
C CYS A 84 -10.31 -12.42 -2.96
N ASN A 85 -10.90 -11.36 -3.51
CA ASN A 85 -10.42 -10.73 -4.74
C ASN A 85 -10.25 -9.23 -4.51
N PHE A 86 -9.16 -8.68 -5.02
CA PHE A 86 -8.90 -7.26 -5.05
C PHE A 86 -8.84 -6.77 -6.49
N MET A 87 -9.55 -5.71 -6.79
CA MET A 87 -9.62 -5.12 -8.11
C MET A 87 -9.55 -3.61 -8.00
N GLY A 88 -9.02 -2.96 -9.04
CA GLY A 88 -9.04 -1.51 -9.11
C GLY A 88 -8.94 -0.99 -10.53
N ALA A 89 -9.41 0.23 -10.68
CA ALA A 89 -9.26 1.03 -11.89
C ALA A 89 -8.85 2.44 -11.50
N ARG A 90 -7.94 3.03 -12.26
CA ARG A 90 -7.45 4.38 -12.03
C ARG A 90 -7.24 5.11 -13.34
N TYR A 91 -7.55 6.40 -13.34
CA TYR A 91 -7.28 7.31 -14.43
C TYR A 91 -6.44 8.48 -13.93
N GLY A 92 -5.41 8.85 -14.67
CA GLY A 92 -4.58 10.00 -14.38
C GLY A 92 -4.41 10.91 -15.59
N MET A 93 -4.32 12.20 -15.33
CA MET A 93 -4.19 13.21 -16.36
C MET A 93 -3.39 14.41 -15.84
N ARG A 94 -2.52 14.92 -16.71
CA ARG A 94 -1.83 16.19 -16.53
C ARG A 94 -2.81 17.36 -16.59
N ILE A 95 -2.66 18.34 -15.70
CA ILE A 95 -3.37 19.62 -15.75
C ILE A 95 -2.51 20.64 -16.48
N ASN A 96 -1.24 20.71 -16.11
CA ASN A 96 -0.21 21.57 -16.72
C ASN A 96 1.17 20.93 -16.49
N ASP A 97 2.26 21.62 -16.87
CA ASP A 97 3.61 21.09 -16.78
C ASP A 97 4.11 20.84 -15.34
N HIS A 98 3.39 21.31 -14.33
CA HIS A 98 3.75 21.18 -12.91
C HIS A 98 2.68 20.50 -12.06
N SER A 99 1.55 20.08 -12.64
CA SER A 99 0.43 19.56 -11.86
C SER A 99 -0.28 18.44 -12.60
N ALA A 100 -0.71 17.45 -11.83
CA ALA A 100 -1.51 16.35 -12.32
C ALA A 100 -2.63 15.99 -11.33
N TRP A 101 -3.65 15.31 -11.82
CA TRP A 101 -4.69 14.72 -11.01
C TRP A 101 -4.94 13.28 -11.41
N ALA A 102 -5.43 12.47 -10.48
CA ALA A 102 -5.88 11.12 -10.75
C ALA A 102 -7.14 10.82 -9.94
N ALA A 103 -7.97 9.92 -10.47
CA ALA A 103 -9.11 9.37 -9.75
C ALA A 103 -9.11 7.85 -9.90
N GLY A 104 -9.58 7.16 -8.88
CA GLY A 104 -9.59 5.70 -8.90
C GLY A 104 -10.63 5.10 -7.99
N VAL A 105 -10.90 3.82 -8.25
CA VAL A 105 -11.74 2.97 -7.43
C VAL A 105 -11.01 1.68 -7.12
N GLN A 106 -11.13 1.21 -5.88
CA GLN A 106 -10.64 -0.08 -5.42
C GLN A 106 -11.80 -0.86 -4.84
N TYR A 107 -11.85 -2.14 -5.14
CA TYR A 107 -12.84 -3.09 -4.66
C TYR A 107 -12.13 -4.26 -3.99
N PHE A 108 -12.54 -4.62 -2.79
CA PHE A 108 -12.13 -5.84 -2.12
C PHE A 108 -13.33 -6.69 -1.79
N GLY A 109 -13.44 -7.85 -2.45
CA GLY A 109 -14.50 -8.83 -2.21
C GLY A 109 -13.98 -9.98 -1.37
N TYR A 110 -14.73 -10.34 -0.33
CA TYR A 110 -14.38 -11.43 0.60
C TYR A 110 -14.88 -12.81 0.14
N GLY A 111 -15.50 -12.88 -1.05
CA GLY A 111 -16.12 -14.12 -1.53
C GLY A 111 -17.48 -14.39 -0.90
N SER A 112 -17.94 -15.63 -1.04
CA SER A 112 -19.20 -16.10 -0.45
C SER A 112 -18.92 -16.85 0.86
N MET A 113 -19.63 -16.46 1.91
CA MET A 113 -19.52 -17.07 3.23
C MET A 113 -20.81 -17.82 3.56
N THR A 114 -20.69 -18.98 4.20
CA THR A 114 -21.84 -19.78 4.63
C THR A 114 -22.49 -19.11 5.85
N ALA A 115 -23.79 -18.86 5.78
CA ALA A 115 -24.59 -18.44 6.91
C ALA A 115 -25.09 -19.65 7.69
N THR A 116 -24.95 -19.60 9.02
CA THR A 116 -25.43 -20.67 9.92
C THR A 116 -26.27 -20.08 11.05
N ASP A 117 -27.24 -20.85 11.55
CA ASP A 117 -27.93 -20.51 12.78
C ASP A 117 -27.08 -20.82 14.03
N VAL A 118 -27.63 -20.58 15.22
CA VAL A 118 -26.94 -20.83 16.50
C VAL A 118 -26.73 -22.31 16.80
N GLU A 119 -27.47 -23.20 16.13
CA GLU A 119 -27.34 -24.65 16.18
C GLU A 119 -26.33 -25.18 15.17
N GLY A 120 -25.82 -24.35 14.25
CA GLY A 120 -24.83 -24.70 13.22
C GLY A 120 -25.46 -25.21 11.93
N ASN A 121 -26.78 -25.15 11.73
CA ASN A 121 -27.43 -25.49 10.48
C ASN A 121 -27.18 -24.40 9.43
N ILE A 122 -26.94 -24.82 8.19
CA ILE A 122 -26.74 -23.88 7.08
C ILE A 122 -28.08 -23.22 6.73
N THR A 123 -28.16 -21.90 6.86
CA THR A 123 -29.34 -21.09 6.56
C THR A 123 -29.24 -20.37 5.21
N GLY A 124 -28.04 -20.32 4.62
CA GLY A 124 -27.83 -19.65 3.33
C GLY A 124 -26.37 -19.28 3.11
N SER A 125 -26.15 -18.23 2.31
CA SER A 125 -24.85 -17.62 2.10
C SER A 125 -24.97 -16.10 2.09
N PHE A 126 -23.90 -15.40 2.47
CA PHE A 126 -23.78 -13.96 2.37
C PHE A 126 -22.42 -13.57 1.78
N SER A 127 -22.31 -12.34 1.34
CA SER A 127 -21.06 -11.75 0.84
C SER A 127 -20.69 -10.49 1.62
N ALA A 128 -19.40 -10.18 1.63
CA ALA A 128 -18.88 -8.94 2.18
C ALA A 128 -17.99 -8.25 1.14
N ASN A 129 -17.98 -6.94 1.14
CA ASN A 129 -17.11 -6.16 0.27
C ASN A 129 -16.79 -4.79 0.87
N ASP A 130 -15.62 -4.30 0.47
CA ASP A 130 -15.14 -2.95 0.70
C ASP A 130 -14.89 -2.26 -0.64
N ILE A 131 -15.26 -0.97 -0.73
CA ILE A 131 -15.01 -0.13 -1.90
C ILE A 131 -14.37 1.16 -1.41
N ALA A 132 -13.32 1.61 -2.09
CA ALA A 132 -12.72 2.92 -1.88
C ALA A 132 -12.70 3.71 -3.19
N PHE A 133 -13.18 4.93 -3.16
CA PHE A 133 -13.02 5.93 -4.20
C PHE A 133 -11.93 6.89 -3.76
N SER A 134 -11.02 7.24 -4.66
CA SER A 134 -9.93 8.17 -4.38
C SER A 134 -9.80 9.22 -5.46
N ALA A 135 -9.43 10.44 -5.05
CA ALA A 135 -9.07 11.53 -5.93
C ALA A 135 -7.76 12.14 -5.43
N THR A 136 -6.77 12.19 -6.32
CA THR A 136 -5.41 12.65 -6.04
C THR A 136 -5.12 13.92 -6.82
N TYR A 137 -4.44 14.87 -6.19
CA TYR A 137 -3.85 16.03 -6.82
C TYR A 137 -2.39 16.14 -6.39
N SER A 138 -1.53 16.50 -7.33
CA SER A 138 -0.12 16.75 -7.07
C SER A 138 0.35 18.02 -7.75
N HIS A 139 1.42 18.60 -7.19
CA HIS A 139 2.03 19.82 -7.70
C HIS A 139 3.53 19.84 -7.43
N ASP A 140 4.31 20.23 -8.45
CA ASP A 140 5.74 20.49 -8.31
C ASP A 140 5.96 21.77 -7.53
N ILE A 141 6.52 21.67 -6.33
CA ILE A 141 6.84 22.80 -5.45
C ILE A 141 8.12 23.50 -5.94
N SER A 142 9.03 22.71 -6.48
CA SER A 142 10.26 23.14 -7.15
C SER A 142 10.75 22.00 -8.07
N ASP A 143 11.85 22.22 -8.78
CA ASP A 143 12.42 21.25 -9.75
C ASP A 143 12.64 19.85 -9.17
N ASN A 144 12.95 19.77 -7.87
CA ASN A 144 13.23 18.50 -7.20
C ASN A 144 12.16 18.09 -6.19
N TRP A 145 11.20 18.95 -5.85
CA TRP A 145 10.21 18.69 -4.81
C TRP A 145 8.81 18.68 -5.36
N ARG A 146 8.08 17.60 -5.10
CA ARG A 146 6.66 17.45 -5.43
C ARG A 146 5.86 17.17 -4.17
N GLY A 147 4.73 17.85 -4.02
CA GLY A 147 3.72 17.59 -2.99
C GLY A 147 2.46 17.01 -3.58
N GLY A 148 1.72 16.24 -2.81
CA GLY A 148 0.45 15.69 -3.25
C GLY A 148 -0.52 15.41 -2.11
N ILE A 149 -1.79 15.35 -2.45
CA ILE A 149 -2.89 14.98 -1.56
C ILE A 149 -3.82 14.00 -2.26
N THR A 150 -4.27 12.97 -1.54
CA THR A 150 -5.36 12.09 -1.95
C THR A 150 -6.50 12.19 -0.96
N MET A 151 -7.71 12.40 -1.46
CA MET A 151 -8.95 12.26 -0.68
C MET A 151 -9.56 10.90 -0.98
N LYS A 152 -10.03 10.21 0.07
CA LYS A 152 -10.62 8.86 -0.02
C LYS A 152 -12.00 8.84 0.62
N PHE A 153 -12.95 8.21 -0.07
CA PHE A 153 -14.25 7.84 0.47
C PHE A 153 -14.39 6.33 0.42
N MET A 154 -14.71 5.71 1.53
CA MET A 154 -14.83 4.27 1.66
C MET A 154 -16.22 3.87 2.08
N THR A 155 -16.69 2.75 1.54
CA THR A 155 -17.91 2.08 1.98
C THR A 155 -17.66 0.60 2.15
N SER A 156 -18.16 0.03 3.22
CA SER A 156 -18.11 -1.39 3.55
C SER A 156 -19.48 -1.95 3.74
N ASN A 157 -19.74 -3.13 3.15
CA ASN A 157 -20.99 -3.85 3.29
C ASN A 157 -20.69 -5.28 3.72
N TYR A 158 -21.15 -5.66 4.90
CA TYR A 158 -20.95 -6.98 5.50
C TYR A 158 -22.30 -7.55 5.90
N GLU A 159 -22.85 -8.43 5.07
CA GLU A 159 -24.19 -8.98 5.25
C GLU A 159 -25.26 -7.86 5.32
N SER A 160 -25.84 -7.63 6.50
CA SER A 160 -26.83 -6.60 6.80
C SER A 160 -26.22 -5.30 7.32
N TYR A 161 -24.92 -5.27 7.61
CA TYR A 161 -24.22 -4.12 8.17
C TYR A 161 -23.51 -3.31 7.08
N SER A 162 -23.56 -1.99 7.23
CA SER A 162 -22.79 -1.10 6.35
C SER A 162 -22.12 0.02 7.14
N ALA A 163 -20.93 0.38 6.73
CA ALA A 163 -20.19 1.52 7.28
C ALA A 163 -19.61 2.39 6.17
N MET A 164 -19.31 3.63 6.50
CA MET A 164 -18.66 4.58 5.61
C MET A 164 -17.54 5.30 6.34
N ALA A 165 -16.49 5.66 5.62
CA ALA A 165 -15.39 6.42 6.16
C ALA A 165 -14.84 7.40 5.13
N ILE A 166 -14.15 8.43 5.63
CA ILE A 166 -13.39 9.38 4.83
C ILE A 166 -11.97 9.43 5.34
N ALA A 167 -11.00 9.61 4.44
CA ALA A 167 -9.60 9.78 4.80
C ALA A 167 -8.88 10.66 3.79
N ALA A 168 -7.70 11.15 4.20
CA ALA A 168 -6.77 11.83 3.32
C ALA A 168 -5.37 11.24 3.46
N ASP A 169 -4.64 11.20 2.35
CA ASP A 169 -3.19 10.96 2.33
C ASP A 169 -2.49 12.26 1.95
N LEU A 170 -1.36 12.53 2.60
CA LEU A 170 -0.48 13.66 2.30
C LEU A 170 0.90 13.11 1.99
N GLY A 171 1.46 13.53 0.87
CA GLY A 171 2.78 13.07 0.43
C GLY A 171 3.69 14.20 0.00
N VAL A 172 4.97 14.01 0.24
CA VAL A 172 6.05 14.83 -0.31
C VAL A 172 7.12 13.90 -0.85
N ASN A 173 7.63 14.23 -2.02
CA ASN A 173 8.74 13.51 -2.65
C ASN A 173 9.83 14.51 -3.05
N TYR A 174 11.06 14.14 -2.78
CA TYR A 174 12.27 14.72 -3.34
C TYR A 174 12.84 13.77 -4.37
N TYR A 175 13.11 14.26 -5.57
CA TYR A 175 13.78 13.48 -6.61
C TYR A 175 14.88 14.27 -7.28
N ASN A 176 16.09 13.68 -7.33
CA ASN A 176 17.21 14.22 -8.07
C ASN A 176 17.55 13.26 -9.23
N PRO A 177 17.20 13.63 -10.48
CA PRO A 177 17.42 12.78 -11.65
C PRO A 177 18.92 12.55 -11.96
N GLU A 178 19.81 13.49 -11.67
CA GLU A 178 21.24 13.35 -11.93
C GLU A 178 21.86 12.21 -11.11
N SER A 179 21.38 12.01 -9.88
CA SER A 179 21.87 10.97 -9.00
C SER A 179 20.96 9.76 -8.94
N ASP A 180 19.81 9.76 -9.64
CA ASP A 180 18.72 8.79 -9.52
C ASP A 180 18.38 8.48 -8.04
N PHE A 181 18.19 9.55 -7.25
CA PHE A 181 17.90 9.47 -5.83
C PHE A 181 16.54 10.08 -5.53
N SER A 182 15.69 9.29 -4.90
CA SER A 182 14.36 9.71 -4.43
C SER A 182 14.21 9.49 -2.93
N ALA A 183 13.58 10.44 -2.25
CA ALA A 183 13.22 10.35 -0.85
C ALA A 183 11.79 10.87 -0.63
N SER A 184 11.01 10.17 0.18
CA SER A 184 9.59 10.50 0.40
C SER A 184 9.20 10.42 1.87
N LEU A 185 8.22 11.26 2.22
CA LEU A 185 7.45 11.19 3.45
C LEU A 185 5.96 11.16 3.10
N VAL A 186 5.23 10.23 3.71
CA VAL A 186 3.78 10.10 3.52
C VAL A 186 3.07 9.94 4.85
N LEU A 187 1.97 10.65 5.00
CA LEU A 187 0.96 10.43 6.03
C LEU A 187 -0.24 9.77 5.35
N LYS A 188 -0.55 8.52 5.70
CA LYS A 188 -1.60 7.73 5.04
C LYS A 188 -2.85 7.60 5.89
N ASN A 189 -4.01 7.58 5.23
CA ASN A 189 -5.32 7.24 5.79
C ASN A 189 -5.68 8.09 7.04
N LEU A 190 -5.34 9.38 7.01
CA LEU A 190 -5.73 10.35 8.04
C LEU A 190 -7.23 10.60 7.95
N GLY A 191 -8.02 10.03 8.86
CA GLY A 191 -9.47 10.17 8.80
C GLY A 191 -10.20 9.31 9.81
N GLY A 192 -11.48 9.05 9.53
CA GLY A 192 -12.33 8.27 10.43
C GLY A 192 -13.64 7.82 9.76
N GLN A 193 -14.36 6.96 10.45
CA GLN A 193 -15.71 6.56 10.03
C GLN A 193 -16.68 7.72 10.18
N VAL A 194 -17.53 7.90 9.18
CA VAL A 194 -18.70 8.82 9.22
C VAL A 194 -20.00 8.06 9.48
N LYS A 195 -20.04 6.78 9.12
CA LYS A 195 -21.10 5.84 9.46
C LYS A 195 -20.48 4.58 10.05
N LYS A 196 -20.87 4.20 11.27
CA LYS A 196 -20.38 3.02 11.98
C LYS A 196 -21.19 1.77 11.61
N PHE A 197 -20.56 0.58 11.73
CA PHE A 197 -21.25 -0.70 11.55
C PHE A 197 -22.26 -0.96 12.64
N ASN A 198 -21.89 -0.65 13.89
CA ASN A 198 -22.68 -0.91 15.08
C ASN A 198 -22.56 0.28 16.07
N GLU A 199 -22.40 0.03 17.34
CA GLU A 199 -22.39 1.07 18.37
C GLU A 199 -21.10 1.90 18.43
N LYS A 200 -19.97 1.34 18.00
CA LYS A 200 -18.64 1.99 18.10
C LYS A 200 -18.07 2.34 16.73
N TYR A 201 -17.30 3.43 16.70
CA TYR A 201 -16.50 3.79 15.53
C TYR A 201 -15.20 2.98 15.54
N ASP A 202 -14.90 2.35 14.42
CA ASP A 202 -13.63 1.68 14.20
C ASP A 202 -12.57 2.68 13.71
N LYS A 203 -11.32 2.38 14.03
CA LYS A 203 -10.19 3.20 13.58
C LYS A 203 -9.76 2.81 12.17
N LEU A 204 -9.36 3.80 11.38
CA LEU A 204 -8.70 3.57 10.10
C LEU A 204 -7.22 3.16 10.34
N PRO A 205 -6.62 2.44 9.38
CA PRO A 205 -5.19 2.08 9.42
C PRO A 205 -4.32 3.26 9.00
N TRP A 206 -4.29 4.34 9.81
CA TRP A 206 -3.45 5.49 9.52
C TRP A 206 -1.98 5.19 9.81
N ASP A 207 -1.09 5.76 9.00
CA ASP A 207 0.33 5.47 9.07
C ASP A 207 1.19 6.67 8.70
N ILE A 208 2.43 6.68 9.22
CA ILE A 208 3.52 7.56 8.81
C ILE A 208 4.57 6.69 8.14
N GLN A 209 4.96 7.04 6.92
CA GLN A 209 5.94 6.28 6.15
C GLN A 209 7.07 7.18 5.67
N LEU A 210 8.29 6.65 5.68
CA LEU A 210 9.49 7.23 5.10
C LEU A 210 10.07 6.25 4.09
N GLY A 211 10.47 6.73 2.94
CA GLY A 211 11.05 5.89 1.89
C GLY A 211 12.21 6.55 1.19
N ILE A 212 13.17 5.74 0.80
CA ILE A 212 14.28 6.13 -0.06
C ILE A 212 14.45 5.11 -1.18
N THR A 213 14.75 5.61 -2.37
CA THR A 213 15.12 4.79 -3.54
C THR A 213 16.36 5.38 -4.17
N LYS A 214 17.32 4.53 -4.52
CA LYS A 214 18.57 4.91 -5.16
C LYS A 214 18.87 3.99 -6.33
N GLY A 215 18.98 4.56 -7.51
CA GLY A 215 19.57 3.90 -8.68
C GLY A 215 21.08 3.87 -8.59
N LEU A 216 21.68 2.80 -9.09
CA LEU A 216 23.13 2.64 -9.16
C LEU A 216 23.62 3.08 -10.55
N SER A 217 24.55 4.02 -10.59
CA SER A 217 24.95 4.69 -11.84
C SER A 217 25.57 3.76 -12.89
N ASP A 218 26.26 2.70 -12.48
CA ASP A 218 27.03 1.84 -13.38
C ASP A 218 26.33 0.51 -13.72
N VAL A 219 25.19 0.24 -13.08
CA VAL A 219 24.45 -1.02 -13.26
C VAL A 219 22.93 -0.74 -13.20
N PRO A 220 22.13 -1.48 -13.96
CA PRO A 220 20.70 -1.26 -14.05
C PRO A 220 19.94 -1.80 -12.81
N PHE A 221 20.39 -1.38 -11.62
CA PHE A 221 19.77 -1.76 -10.36
C PHE A 221 19.31 -0.53 -9.58
N ARG A 222 18.13 -0.63 -8.99
CA ARG A 222 17.63 0.30 -7.97
C ARG A 222 17.45 -0.45 -6.65
N LEU A 223 17.82 0.21 -5.56
CA LEU A 223 17.60 -0.29 -4.20
C LEU A 223 16.68 0.66 -3.47
N SER A 224 15.73 0.12 -2.73
CA SER A 224 14.81 0.92 -1.94
C SER A 224 14.62 0.35 -0.53
N VAL A 225 14.40 1.28 0.40
CA VAL A 225 14.04 0.97 1.78
C VAL A 225 12.86 1.86 2.15
N THR A 226 11.78 1.23 2.61
CA THR A 226 10.59 1.94 3.10
C THR A 226 10.35 1.58 4.56
N ALA A 227 10.28 2.59 5.41
CA ALA A 227 9.88 2.45 6.81
C ALA A 227 8.38 2.72 6.94
N THR A 228 7.63 1.79 7.51
CA THR A 228 6.18 1.83 7.68
C THR A 228 5.79 1.72 9.15
N ASN A 229 4.54 2.02 9.48
CA ASN A 229 4.00 1.97 10.85
C ASN A 229 4.76 2.87 11.85
N LEU A 230 5.33 3.99 11.39
CA LEU A 230 6.11 4.91 12.23
C LEU A 230 5.25 5.68 13.24
N ASN A 231 3.93 5.63 13.12
CA ASN A 231 2.97 6.13 14.10
C ASN A 231 2.96 5.34 15.42
N LYS A 232 3.55 4.15 15.45
CA LYS A 232 3.69 3.30 16.65
C LYS A 232 5.01 2.54 16.61
N TRP A 233 5.83 2.66 17.65
CA TRP A 233 7.12 1.97 17.70
C TRP A 233 7.01 0.48 17.98
N LYS A 234 6.13 0.09 18.92
CA LYS A 234 5.99 -1.31 19.33
C LYS A 234 5.13 -2.09 18.34
N LEU A 235 5.72 -3.08 17.72
CA LEU A 235 5.08 -4.04 16.83
C LEU A 235 5.32 -5.48 17.35
N PRO A 236 4.78 -5.85 18.53
CA PRO A 236 4.97 -7.18 19.08
C PRO A 236 4.34 -8.25 18.20
N TYR A 237 4.92 -9.45 18.17
CA TYR A 237 4.36 -10.59 17.46
C TYR A 237 4.50 -11.88 18.28
N LEU A 238 3.67 -12.86 17.94
CA LEU A 238 3.71 -14.17 18.56
C LEU A 238 4.67 -15.08 17.78
N LYS A 239 5.59 -15.71 18.50
CA LYS A 239 6.51 -16.70 17.95
C LYS A 239 6.41 -17.98 18.79
N ARG A 240 6.49 -19.15 18.15
CA ARG A 240 6.64 -20.43 18.87
C ARG A 240 8.01 -20.50 19.53
N SER A 241 8.08 -21.09 20.70
CA SER A 241 9.34 -21.28 21.43
C SER A 241 10.29 -22.22 20.73
N ASP A 242 9.75 -23.21 19.98
CA ASP A 242 10.47 -24.11 19.09
C ASP A 242 9.86 -24.01 17.69
N ASP A 243 10.66 -23.57 16.73
CA ASP A 243 10.25 -23.39 15.32
C ASP A 243 9.92 -24.74 14.63
N ASN A 244 10.41 -25.87 15.15
CA ASN A 244 10.21 -27.20 14.59
C ASN A 244 9.00 -27.93 15.21
N SER A 245 8.33 -27.34 16.19
CA SER A 245 7.19 -27.96 16.88
C SER A 245 5.92 -27.12 16.75
N THR A 246 4.85 -27.70 16.23
CA THR A 246 3.53 -27.08 16.13
C THR A 246 2.81 -27.00 17.49
N THR A 247 3.28 -27.69 18.51
CA THR A 247 2.69 -27.75 19.85
C THR A 247 3.43 -26.91 20.89
N SER A 248 4.59 -26.34 20.54
CA SER A 248 5.36 -25.50 21.47
C SER A 248 4.60 -24.22 21.85
N PRO A 249 4.76 -23.70 23.09
CA PRO A 249 4.04 -22.53 23.55
C PRO A 249 4.42 -21.28 22.75
N LEU A 250 3.44 -20.41 22.56
CA LEU A 250 3.62 -19.10 21.92
C LEU A 250 4.24 -18.09 22.90
N GLN A 251 5.23 -17.37 22.46
CA GLN A 251 5.89 -16.30 23.21
C GLN A 251 5.72 -14.97 22.46
N VAL A 252 5.48 -13.90 23.22
CA VAL A 252 5.48 -12.54 22.69
C VAL A 252 6.93 -12.09 22.46
N LYS A 253 7.26 -11.70 21.25
CA LYS A 253 8.53 -11.07 20.91
C LYS A 253 8.32 -9.57 20.77
N ASP A 254 9.02 -8.80 21.62
CA ASP A 254 8.97 -7.33 21.69
C ASP A 254 10.38 -6.80 22.04
N SER A 255 11.35 -7.00 21.14
CA SER A 255 12.70 -6.45 21.29
C SER A 255 12.89 -5.24 20.38
N PHE A 256 13.78 -4.32 20.75
CA PHE A 256 14.11 -3.14 19.95
C PHE A 256 14.48 -3.51 18.49
N THR A 257 15.40 -4.46 18.32
CA THR A 257 15.85 -4.90 17.00
C THR A 257 14.72 -5.52 16.19
N SER A 258 13.88 -6.35 16.84
CA SER A 258 12.71 -6.94 16.17
C SER A 258 11.73 -5.86 15.71
N ASN A 259 11.41 -4.90 16.56
CA ASN A 259 10.53 -3.79 16.21
C ASN A 259 11.12 -2.98 15.05
N LEU A 260 12.41 -2.61 15.11
CA LEU A 260 13.08 -1.87 14.03
C LEU A 260 12.93 -2.56 12.68
N PHE A 261 13.28 -3.85 12.61
CA PHE A 261 13.17 -4.58 11.32
C PHE A 261 11.73 -4.78 10.87
N ARG A 262 10.75 -4.82 11.78
CA ARG A 262 9.32 -4.89 11.43
C ARG A 262 8.77 -3.60 10.82
N HIS A 263 9.46 -2.49 10.99
CA HIS A 263 9.16 -1.24 10.28
C HIS A 263 9.71 -1.21 8.86
N LEU A 264 10.71 -2.02 8.53
CA LEU A 264 11.47 -1.89 7.29
C LEU A 264 11.01 -2.90 6.23
N VAL A 265 10.81 -2.37 5.04
CA VAL A 265 10.63 -3.13 3.80
C VAL A 265 11.81 -2.82 2.89
N PHE A 266 12.49 -3.87 2.46
CA PHE A 266 13.66 -3.79 1.57
C PHE A 266 13.25 -4.26 0.18
N ALA A 267 13.71 -3.55 -0.85
CA ALA A 267 13.49 -4.00 -2.20
C ALA A 267 14.69 -3.70 -3.10
N GLY A 268 14.86 -4.57 -4.09
CA GLY A 268 15.81 -4.42 -5.19
C GLY A 268 15.10 -4.63 -6.51
N GLU A 269 15.44 -3.81 -7.49
CA GLU A 269 14.88 -3.84 -8.82
C GLU A 269 16.00 -3.89 -9.84
N TYR A 270 15.84 -4.74 -10.84
CA TYR A 270 16.70 -4.84 -12.01
C TYR A 270 15.96 -4.34 -13.24
N THR A 271 16.45 -3.26 -13.85
CA THR A 271 15.85 -2.59 -15.01
C THR A 271 16.79 -2.63 -16.21
N PRO A 272 16.92 -3.81 -16.88
CA PRO A 272 17.85 -3.98 -18.01
C PRO A 272 17.59 -3.01 -19.16
N THR A 273 16.36 -2.53 -19.27
CA THR A 273 15.91 -1.51 -20.21
C THR A 273 14.84 -0.65 -19.57
N GLU A 274 14.57 0.53 -20.10
CA GLU A 274 13.44 1.39 -19.68
C GLU A 274 12.06 0.72 -19.82
N ARG A 275 11.99 -0.42 -20.51
CA ARG A 275 10.75 -1.13 -20.79
C ARG A 275 10.52 -2.38 -19.96
N ILE A 276 11.53 -2.88 -19.26
CA ILE A 276 11.47 -4.14 -18.52
C ILE A 276 12.01 -3.92 -17.13
N TYR A 277 11.28 -4.36 -16.13
CA TYR A 277 11.76 -4.45 -14.76
C TYR A 277 11.53 -5.84 -14.17
N LEU A 278 12.42 -6.22 -13.27
CA LEU A 278 12.30 -7.39 -12.39
C LEU A 278 12.56 -6.91 -10.96
N GLY A 279 11.61 -7.14 -10.08
CA GLY A 279 11.67 -6.69 -8.69
C GLY A 279 11.68 -7.84 -7.70
N LEU A 280 12.41 -7.65 -6.61
CA LEU A 280 12.43 -8.51 -5.43
C LEU A 280 12.20 -7.66 -4.20
N GLY A 281 11.19 -8.01 -3.41
CA GLY A 281 10.88 -7.37 -2.15
C GLY A 281 11.04 -8.31 -0.96
N TYR A 282 11.37 -7.74 0.20
CA TYR A 282 11.40 -8.44 1.46
C TYR A 282 10.77 -7.61 2.57
N ASN A 283 9.69 -8.13 3.16
CA ASN A 283 8.96 -7.51 4.26
C ASN A 283 9.09 -8.36 5.52
N TYR A 284 9.92 -7.88 6.46
CA TYR A 284 10.18 -8.61 7.70
C TYR A 284 8.94 -8.70 8.60
N LYS A 285 8.04 -7.70 8.57
CA LYS A 285 6.77 -7.75 9.32
C LYS A 285 5.91 -8.89 8.80
N THR A 286 5.67 -8.99 7.51
CA THR A 286 4.91 -10.08 6.88
C THR A 286 5.51 -11.45 7.25
N ARG A 287 6.84 -11.58 7.21
CA ARG A 287 7.51 -12.83 7.63
C ARG A 287 7.26 -13.19 9.08
N THR A 288 7.27 -12.22 9.98
CA THR A 288 7.11 -12.46 11.42
C THR A 288 5.66 -12.63 11.84
N ASP A 289 4.70 -12.00 11.16
CA ASP A 289 3.27 -12.20 11.40
C ASP A 289 2.85 -13.65 11.14
N MET A 290 3.58 -14.38 10.28
CA MET A 290 3.37 -15.80 10.02
C MET A 290 4.11 -16.75 10.97
N SER A 291 4.78 -16.24 11.99
CA SER A 291 5.64 -17.07 12.87
C SER A 291 4.88 -18.01 13.79
N THR A 292 3.55 -17.95 13.83
CA THR A 292 2.69 -18.90 14.54
C THR A 292 2.40 -20.17 13.75
N TYR A 293 2.67 -20.17 12.46
CA TYR A 293 2.47 -21.30 11.54
C TYR A 293 3.83 -21.85 11.06
N SER A 294 3.83 -23.02 10.41
CA SER A 294 5.04 -23.53 9.76
C SER A 294 5.53 -22.51 8.73
N ARG A 295 6.77 -22.03 8.88
CA ARG A 295 7.34 -21.05 7.96
C ARG A 295 7.70 -21.71 6.65
N ASN A 296 7.30 -21.07 5.56
CA ASN A 296 7.84 -21.36 4.24
C ASN A 296 9.09 -20.47 4.00
N LEU A 297 10.02 -20.95 3.20
CA LEU A 297 11.23 -20.21 2.81
C LEU A 297 10.88 -18.85 2.18
N LEU A 298 9.81 -18.82 1.40
CA LEU A 298 9.33 -17.63 0.67
C LEU A 298 8.54 -16.63 1.52
N SER A 299 8.22 -16.96 2.78
CA SER A 299 7.46 -16.05 3.66
C SER A 299 8.15 -14.67 3.79
N GLY A 300 7.41 -13.61 3.50
CA GLY A 300 7.91 -12.24 3.51
C GLY A 300 8.63 -11.80 2.24
N PHE A 301 8.91 -12.72 1.30
CA PHE A 301 9.42 -12.38 -0.02
C PHE A 301 8.28 -12.12 -1.01
N SER A 302 8.54 -11.25 -1.95
CA SER A 302 7.67 -10.95 -3.09
C SER A 302 8.51 -10.70 -4.33
N LEU A 303 7.91 -10.97 -5.50
CA LEU A 303 8.54 -10.82 -6.80
C LEU A 303 7.62 -9.98 -7.69
N ALA A 304 8.20 -9.13 -8.51
CA ALA A 304 7.52 -8.41 -9.58
C ALA A 304 8.25 -8.60 -10.90
N ALA A 305 7.49 -8.57 -11.97
CA ALA A 305 8.02 -8.41 -13.32
C ALA A 305 7.05 -7.53 -14.12
N GLY A 306 7.60 -6.69 -14.97
CA GLY A 306 6.78 -5.88 -15.87
C GLY A 306 7.48 -5.54 -17.15
N MET A 307 6.65 -5.21 -18.14
CA MET A 307 7.11 -4.81 -19.47
C MET A 307 6.20 -3.76 -20.09
N LYS A 308 6.80 -2.82 -20.82
CA LYS A 308 6.10 -1.83 -21.64
C LYS A 308 6.21 -2.21 -23.11
N VAL A 309 5.07 -2.44 -23.77
CA VAL A 309 5.01 -2.81 -25.19
C VAL A 309 4.09 -1.83 -25.91
N ARG A 310 4.67 -0.99 -26.74
CA ARG A 310 3.97 0.14 -27.38
C ARG A 310 3.25 0.98 -26.30
N GLY A 311 1.98 1.29 -26.47
CA GLY A 311 1.18 2.05 -25.51
C GLY A 311 0.68 1.27 -24.28
N PHE A 312 1.08 0.00 -24.10
CA PHE A 312 0.64 -0.83 -22.97
C PHE A 312 1.78 -1.15 -22.03
N GLY A 313 1.51 -1.02 -20.74
CA GLY A 313 2.32 -1.58 -19.65
C GLY A 313 1.63 -2.82 -19.06
N PHE A 314 2.37 -3.88 -18.89
CA PHE A 314 1.93 -5.11 -18.24
C PHE A 314 2.80 -5.36 -17.03
N GLY A 315 2.18 -5.65 -15.90
CA GLY A 315 2.87 -5.98 -14.66
C GLY A 315 2.26 -7.20 -13.99
N VAL A 316 3.11 -8.03 -13.43
CA VAL A 316 2.73 -9.19 -12.63
C VAL A 316 3.48 -9.18 -11.32
N ALA A 317 2.84 -9.67 -10.26
CA ALA A 317 3.52 -9.87 -8.99
C ALA A 317 3.05 -11.14 -8.29
N LEU A 318 3.97 -11.71 -7.53
CA LEU A 318 3.76 -12.86 -6.67
C LEU A 318 4.22 -12.50 -5.26
N ALA A 319 3.43 -12.79 -4.26
CA ALA A 319 3.82 -12.65 -2.87
C ALA A 319 3.20 -13.76 -2.03
N GLN A 320 3.80 -14.01 -0.88
CA GLN A 320 3.28 -14.97 0.09
C GLN A 320 2.90 -14.24 1.39
N PRO A 321 1.72 -13.60 1.44
CA PRO A 321 1.26 -12.89 2.64
C PRO A 321 0.82 -13.84 3.76
N HIS A 322 0.58 -15.12 3.46
CA HIS A 322 0.20 -16.16 4.42
C HIS A 322 0.91 -17.48 4.10
N SER A 323 1.24 -18.28 5.12
CA SER A 323 1.99 -19.54 4.97
C SER A 323 1.32 -20.55 4.05
N GLY A 324 -0.01 -20.53 3.96
CA GLY A 324 -0.81 -21.44 3.12
C GLY A 324 -1.31 -20.83 1.81
N ALA A 325 -0.96 -19.58 1.48
CA ALA A 325 -1.52 -18.90 0.31
C ALA A 325 -0.49 -18.02 -0.39
N THR A 326 -0.33 -18.26 -1.68
CA THR A 326 0.40 -17.36 -2.59
C THR A 326 -0.61 -16.48 -3.31
N THR A 327 -0.36 -15.20 -3.34
CA THR A 327 -1.18 -14.21 -4.06
C THR A 327 -0.54 -13.91 -5.41
N PHE A 328 -1.40 -13.67 -6.38
CA PHE A 328 -1.01 -13.31 -7.74
C PHE A 328 -1.73 -12.03 -8.16
N MET A 329 -0.98 -11.05 -8.63
CA MET A 329 -1.50 -9.76 -9.06
C MET A 329 -1.12 -9.48 -10.51
N LEU A 330 -2.07 -8.92 -11.24
CA LEU A 330 -1.94 -8.47 -12.63
C LEU A 330 -2.24 -6.97 -12.70
N ASN A 331 -1.45 -6.24 -13.47
CA ASN A 331 -1.70 -4.86 -13.84
C ASN A 331 -1.62 -4.69 -15.35
N ILE A 332 -2.50 -3.84 -15.87
CA ILE A 332 -2.46 -3.34 -17.23
C ILE A 332 -2.57 -1.82 -17.13
N THR A 333 -1.63 -1.12 -17.72
CA THR A 333 -1.65 0.34 -17.90
C THR A 333 -1.65 0.69 -19.37
N THR A 334 -2.31 1.76 -19.75
CA THR A 334 -2.30 2.24 -21.14
C THR A 334 -2.50 3.75 -21.19
N ASN A 335 -1.87 4.39 -22.16
CA ASN A 335 -2.10 5.79 -22.48
C ASN A 335 -3.14 5.89 -23.61
N ILE A 336 -4.26 6.56 -23.34
CA ILE A 336 -5.37 6.67 -24.31
C ILE A 336 -4.91 7.36 -25.60
N ASN A 337 -4.00 8.35 -25.54
CA ASN A 337 -3.50 9.03 -26.71
C ASN A 337 -2.72 8.12 -27.67
N GLU A 338 -2.06 7.07 -27.13
CA GLU A 338 -1.34 6.09 -27.94
C GLU A 338 -2.28 5.05 -28.57
N LEU A 339 -3.44 4.79 -27.94
CA LEU A 339 -4.45 3.88 -28.47
C LEU A 339 -5.23 4.49 -29.66
N LEU A 340 -5.31 5.80 -29.74
CA LEU A 340 -6.06 6.52 -30.78
C LEU A 340 -5.18 6.92 -31.99
N ARG A 341 -3.89 6.60 -31.96
CA ARG A 341 -2.94 6.74 -33.09
C ARG A 341 -2.82 5.44 -33.88
#